data_c0402036d8aab913b159df0d50a9ad34
#
_entry.id   c0402036d8aab913b159df0d50a9ad34
#
_cell.length_a   1.000
_cell.length_b   1.000
_cell.length_c   1.000
_cell.angle_alpha   90.00
_cell.angle_beta   90.00
_cell.angle_gamma   90.00
#
_symmetry.space_group_name_H-M   'P 1'
#
loop_
_entity.id
_entity.type
_entity.pdbx_description
1 polymer ?
#
loop_
_entity_poly.entity_id
_entity_poly.type
_entity_poly.pdbx_seq_one_letter_code
_entity_poly.pdbx_strand_id
1 'polypeptide(L)'
;MKSINQIDFSEKKAFVRVDFNVPFDDAGRISDNSRIVAALPTIKHILSSGGSCILASHLGRPKGKTKDLSLSKLVPELEKLLSTKVLFSDDCIGEKTESQCSRLKPGEVILLENLRFYKEETNADESFAKKLSNLAEIYVNDAYGTTHREHASTSTMAKFFDLKSPGILLENEIASLKKLMDNPSGPVTAIIGGAKVSSKISVIANMLDVVDNLIIGGGMAYTFIKNNGGAIGDSLSLIHI
;
A
#
# COMPACT_ATOMS: atom_id res chain seq x y z
N MET A 1 -12.20 -14.29 1.80
CA MET A 1 -11.75 -13.33 2.83
C MET A 1 -12.98 -12.55 3.27
N LYS A 2 -13.15 -12.29 4.57
CA LYS A 2 -14.30 -11.50 5.07
C LYS A 2 -14.11 -10.03 4.69
N SER A 3 -15.21 -9.32 4.38
CA SER A 3 -15.19 -7.86 4.25
C SER A 3 -14.92 -7.22 5.62
N ILE A 4 -14.31 -6.03 5.62
CA ILE A 4 -14.04 -5.27 6.85
C ILE A 4 -15.32 -5.03 7.65
N ASN A 5 -16.46 -4.84 7.00
CA ASN A 5 -17.77 -4.65 7.62
C ASN A 5 -18.31 -5.89 8.39
N GLN A 6 -17.68 -7.05 8.19
CA GLN A 6 -18.06 -8.31 8.86
C GLN A 6 -17.18 -8.64 10.06
N ILE A 7 -16.22 -7.75 10.38
CA ILE A 7 -15.28 -7.94 11.49
C ILE A 7 -15.77 -7.15 12.71
N ASP A 8 -15.82 -7.83 13.84
CA ASP A 8 -16.04 -7.18 15.12
C ASP A 8 -14.72 -6.62 15.66
N PHE A 9 -14.61 -5.30 15.67
CA PHE A 9 -13.46 -4.56 16.19
C PHE A 9 -13.58 -4.16 17.66
N SER A 10 -14.73 -4.41 18.30
CA SER A 10 -14.98 -3.98 19.69
C SER A 10 -13.86 -4.43 20.63
N GLU A 11 -13.22 -3.47 21.29
CA GLU A 11 -12.10 -3.64 22.22
C GLU A 11 -10.85 -4.34 21.65
N LYS A 12 -10.76 -4.49 20.31
CA LYS A 12 -9.64 -5.15 19.63
C LYS A 12 -8.70 -4.14 18.99
N LYS A 13 -7.43 -4.52 18.91
CA LYS A 13 -6.40 -3.79 18.19
C LYS A 13 -6.29 -4.31 16.77
N ALA A 14 -6.38 -3.42 15.81
CA ALA A 14 -6.17 -3.72 14.41
C ALA A 14 -4.80 -3.22 13.95
N PHE A 15 -3.96 -4.12 13.45
CA PHE A 15 -2.77 -3.73 12.68
C PHE A 15 -3.23 -3.35 11.27
N VAL A 16 -3.11 -2.07 10.93
CA VAL A 16 -3.57 -1.53 9.65
C VAL A 16 -2.35 -1.20 8.79
N ARG A 17 -2.12 -1.99 7.75
CA ARG A 17 -1.09 -1.71 6.76
C ARG A 17 -1.61 -0.69 5.76
N VAL A 18 -1.11 0.53 5.85
CA VAL A 18 -1.48 1.67 4.99
C VAL A 18 -0.32 2.07 4.06
N ASP A 19 -0.60 2.80 2.98
CA ASP A 19 0.42 3.36 2.09
C ASP A 19 0.54 4.87 2.30
N PHE A 20 1.34 5.27 3.28
CA PHE A 20 1.65 6.68 3.59
C PHE A 20 2.98 7.14 2.95
N ASN A 21 3.34 6.54 1.82
CA ASN A 21 4.50 6.97 1.05
C ASN A 21 4.18 8.25 0.26
N VAL A 22 4.03 9.35 0.98
CA VAL A 22 3.67 10.67 0.46
C VAL A 22 4.91 11.47 0.04
N PRO A 23 4.79 12.38 -0.94
CA PRO A 23 5.85 13.31 -1.31
C PRO A 23 5.94 14.49 -0.32
N PHE A 24 7.15 15.04 -0.21
CA PHE A 24 7.43 16.26 0.57
C PHE A 24 7.95 17.35 -0.35
N ASP A 25 7.66 18.60 -0.01
CA ASP A 25 8.26 19.78 -0.63
C ASP A 25 9.68 20.06 -0.06
N ASP A 26 10.37 21.05 -0.63
CA ASP A 26 11.72 21.44 -0.21
C ASP A 26 11.78 21.95 1.24
N ALA A 27 10.64 22.37 1.80
CA ALA A 27 10.52 22.76 3.20
C ALA A 27 10.19 21.59 4.13
N GLY A 28 10.12 20.37 3.61
CA GLY A 28 9.82 19.15 4.38
C GLY A 28 8.34 19.01 4.77
N ARG A 29 7.42 19.75 4.13
CA ARG A 29 5.98 19.63 4.33
C ARG A 29 5.40 18.64 3.32
N ILE A 30 4.35 17.94 3.70
CA ILE A 30 3.62 17.03 2.80
C ILE A 30 3.05 17.86 1.64
N SER A 31 3.48 17.58 0.40
CA SER A 31 3.00 18.26 -0.79
C SER A 31 1.73 17.64 -1.38
N ASP A 32 1.49 16.35 -1.10
CA ASP A 32 0.26 15.64 -1.48
C ASP A 32 -0.08 14.62 -0.38
N ASN A 33 -1.24 14.79 0.25
CA ASN A 33 -1.75 13.92 1.31
C ASN A 33 -2.82 12.91 0.82
N SER A 34 -3.06 12.80 -0.47
CA SER A 34 -4.13 11.98 -1.06
C SER A 34 -4.11 10.53 -0.57
N ARG A 35 -2.93 9.95 -0.39
CA ARG A 35 -2.76 8.58 0.14
C ARG A 35 -3.19 8.44 1.58
N ILE A 36 -2.95 9.47 2.41
CA ILE A 36 -3.42 9.49 3.80
C ILE A 36 -4.94 9.59 3.81
N VAL A 37 -5.49 10.52 3.02
CA VAL A 37 -6.95 10.73 2.91
C VAL A 37 -7.65 9.45 2.44
N ALA A 38 -7.08 8.73 1.48
CA ALA A 38 -7.65 7.49 0.96
C ALA A 38 -7.76 6.36 2.02
N ALA A 39 -6.88 6.34 3.03
CA ALA A 39 -6.93 5.36 4.11
C ALA A 39 -7.87 5.75 5.27
N LEU A 40 -8.31 7.02 5.34
CA LEU A 40 -9.17 7.50 6.45
C LEU A 40 -10.47 6.71 6.62
N PRO A 41 -11.19 6.31 5.56
CA PRO A 41 -12.41 5.51 5.72
C PRO A 41 -12.19 4.23 6.51
N THR A 42 -11.11 3.51 6.23
CA THR A 42 -10.73 2.28 6.95
C THR A 42 -10.43 2.56 8.41
N ILE A 43 -9.60 3.56 8.69
CA ILE A 43 -9.21 3.92 10.05
C ILE A 43 -10.46 4.35 10.86
N LYS A 44 -11.28 5.26 10.30
CA LYS A 44 -12.49 5.74 10.95
C LYS A 44 -13.51 4.63 11.20
N HIS A 45 -13.65 3.68 10.28
CA HIS A 45 -14.52 2.52 10.46
C HIS A 45 -14.09 1.68 11.67
N ILE A 46 -12.81 1.36 11.80
CA ILE A 46 -12.28 0.60 12.94
C ILE A 46 -12.53 1.34 14.26
N LEU A 47 -12.20 2.64 14.30
CA LEU A 47 -12.36 3.45 15.51
C LEU A 47 -13.84 3.59 15.92
N SER A 48 -14.74 3.85 14.96
CA SER A 48 -16.19 3.96 15.22
C SER A 48 -16.82 2.63 15.62
N SER A 49 -16.19 1.50 15.26
CA SER A 49 -16.59 0.15 15.68
C SER A 49 -15.99 -0.27 17.03
N GLY A 50 -15.44 0.66 17.81
CA GLY A 50 -14.90 0.41 19.15
C GLY A 50 -13.51 -0.24 19.17
N GLY A 51 -12.80 -0.27 18.02
CA GLY A 51 -11.43 -0.76 17.94
C GLY A 51 -10.38 0.33 18.17
N SER A 52 -9.12 -0.07 18.15
CA SER A 52 -7.95 0.81 18.10
C SER A 52 -7.06 0.46 16.90
N CYS A 53 -6.32 1.45 16.39
CA CYS A 53 -5.51 1.29 15.18
C CYS A 53 -4.02 1.36 15.48
N ILE A 54 -3.29 0.34 15.04
CA ILE A 54 -1.82 0.32 14.94
C ILE A 54 -1.50 0.52 13.46
N LEU A 55 -1.18 1.77 13.07
CA LEU A 55 -0.90 2.12 11.69
C LEU A 55 0.56 1.80 11.36
N ALA A 56 0.77 1.09 10.28
CA ALA A 56 2.09 0.72 9.80
C ALA A 56 2.24 1.02 8.32
N SER A 57 3.31 1.72 7.96
CA SER A 57 3.58 2.11 6.59
C SER A 57 5.08 2.09 6.28
N HIS A 58 5.39 2.32 5.02
CA HIS A 58 6.73 2.65 4.57
C HIS A 58 6.78 4.09 4.05
N LEU A 59 7.97 4.67 4.06
CA LEU A 59 8.26 5.96 3.45
C LEU A 59 9.60 5.87 2.70
N GLY A 60 9.59 6.15 1.40
CA GLY A 60 10.76 6.14 0.56
C GLY A 60 11.44 4.76 0.43
N ARG A 61 12.76 4.79 0.21
CA ARG A 61 13.63 3.61 0.08
C ARG A 61 14.89 3.81 0.93
N PRO A 62 14.79 3.80 2.24
CA PRO A 62 15.93 3.99 3.13
C PRO A 62 16.93 2.83 3.01
N LYS A 63 18.19 3.14 3.24
CA LYS A 63 19.25 2.14 3.44
C LYS A 63 19.47 1.79 4.91
N GLY A 64 18.69 2.36 5.81
CA GLY A 64 18.73 2.24 7.25
C GLY A 64 17.90 3.34 7.91
N LYS A 65 17.90 3.43 9.24
CA LYS A 65 17.11 4.42 10.00
C LYS A 65 17.65 5.83 9.77
N THR A 66 16.82 6.73 9.23
CA THR A 66 17.15 8.13 8.95
C THR A 66 16.00 9.04 9.37
N LYS A 67 16.33 10.24 9.89
CA LYS A 67 15.31 11.23 10.29
C LYS A 67 14.46 11.72 9.10
N ASP A 68 15.04 11.79 7.91
CA ASP A 68 14.34 12.30 6.73
C ASP A 68 13.20 11.40 6.28
N LEU A 69 13.31 10.12 6.51
CA LEU A 69 12.31 9.11 6.15
C LEU A 69 11.57 8.54 7.37
N SER A 70 11.61 9.25 8.52
CA SER A 70 10.79 8.92 9.68
C SER A 70 9.33 9.26 9.43
N LEU A 71 8.44 8.34 9.81
CA LEU A 71 6.99 8.54 9.75
C LEU A 71 6.47 9.53 10.81
N SER A 72 7.30 9.94 11.79
CA SER A 72 6.92 10.95 12.77
C SER A 72 6.47 12.27 12.14
N LYS A 73 6.98 12.59 10.94
CA LYS A 73 6.58 13.79 10.16
C LYS A 73 5.10 13.79 9.75
N LEU A 74 4.47 12.60 9.71
CA LEU A 74 3.07 12.45 9.31
C LEU A 74 2.08 12.64 10.47
N VAL A 75 2.56 12.57 11.71
CA VAL A 75 1.70 12.62 12.91
C VAL A 75 0.82 13.89 12.94
N PRO A 76 1.33 15.11 12.72
CA PRO A 76 0.48 16.30 12.75
C PRO A 76 -0.64 16.30 11.70
N GLU A 77 -0.36 15.79 10.50
CA GLU A 77 -1.37 15.69 9.44
C GLU A 77 -2.42 14.62 9.76
N LEU A 78 -2.02 13.48 10.32
CA LEU A 78 -2.94 12.45 10.79
C LEU A 78 -3.84 12.95 11.91
N GLU A 79 -3.30 13.65 12.90
CA GLU A 79 -4.08 14.24 14.00
C GLU A 79 -5.15 15.22 13.49
N LYS A 80 -4.75 16.08 12.55
CA LYS A 80 -5.66 17.03 11.89
C LYS A 80 -6.80 16.31 11.16
N LEU A 81 -6.47 15.26 10.34
CA LEU A 81 -7.45 14.56 9.51
C LEU A 81 -8.36 13.61 10.30
N LEU A 82 -7.86 13.04 11.38
CA LEU A 82 -8.62 12.14 12.26
C LEU A 82 -9.34 12.91 13.38
N SER A 83 -8.98 14.17 13.63
CA SER A 83 -9.47 14.97 14.75
C SER A 83 -9.27 14.26 16.11
N THR A 84 -8.19 13.51 16.25
CA THR A 84 -7.82 12.77 17.46
C THR A 84 -6.31 12.73 17.62
N LYS A 85 -5.84 12.52 18.83
CA LYS A 85 -4.41 12.38 19.11
C LYS A 85 -3.89 11.08 18.48
N VAL A 86 -2.73 11.18 17.83
CA VAL A 86 -2.01 10.04 17.25
C VAL A 86 -0.71 9.82 18.02
N LEU A 87 -0.61 8.68 18.69
CA LEU A 87 0.62 8.27 19.34
C LEU A 87 1.66 7.89 18.29
N PHE A 88 2.93 8.03 18.62
CA PHE A 88 4.03 7.62 17.74
C PHE A 88 4.95 6.66 18.46
N SER A 89 5.27 5.52 17.83
CA SER A 89 6.34 4.63 18.28
C SER A 89 7.58 4.86 17.41
N ASP A 90 8.70 5.13 18.05
CA ASP A 90 10.00 5.38 17.40
C ASP A 90 10.64 4.12 16.81
N ASP A 91 9.93 2.99 16.89
CA ASP A 91 10.26 1.73 16.24
C ASP A 91 8.97 1.00 15.83
N CYS A 92 9.10 -0.08 15.03
CA CYS A 92 7.97 -0.92 14.62
C CYS A 92 7.95 -2.29 15.31
N ILE A 93 8.99 -2.65 16.06
CA ILE A 93 9.10 -3.89 16.86
C ILE A 93 9.84 -3.60 18.17
N GLY A 94 9.84 -4.56 19.08
CA GLY A 94 10.59 -4.51 20.36
C GLY A 94 9.72 -4.12 21.55
N GLU A 95 10.24 -4.35 22.75
CA GLU A 95 9.51 -4.25 24.03
C GLU A 95 8.79 -2.92 24.23
N LYS A 96 9.43 -1.81 23.84
CA LYS A 96 8.83 -0.47 23.96
C LYS A 96 7.58 -0.35 23.07
N THR A 97 7.70 -0.75 21.80
CA THR A 97 6.59 -0.74 20.85
C THR A 97 5.47 -1.67 21.29
N GLU A 98 5.80 -2.88 21.74
CA GLU A 98 4.85 -3.85 22.27
C GLU A 98 4.10 -3.29 23.49
N SER A 99 4.83 -2.68 24.43
CA SER A 99 4.24 -2.02 25.60
C SER A 99 3.33 -0.85 25.22
N GLN A 100 3.68 -0.04 24.22
CA GLN A 100 2.83 1.05 23.75
C GLN A 100 1.56 0.51 23.08
N CYS A 101 1.69 -0.48 22.19
CA CYS A 101 0.56 -1.08 21.49
C CYS A 101 -0.39 -1.83 22.47
N SER A 102 0.16 -2.55 23.45
CA SER A 102 -0.66 -3.27 24.43
C SER A 102 -1.56 -2.37 25.28
N ARG A 103 -1.16 -1.11 25.50
CA ARG A 103 -1.90 -0.12 26.32
C ARG A 103 -2.92 0.70 25.52
N LEU A 104 -3.00 0.52 24.20
CA LEU A 104 -3.98 1.22 23.38
C LEU A 104 -5.40 0.90 23.85
N LYS A 105 -6.20 1.94 23.98
CA LYS A 105 -7.63 1.87 24.31
C LYS A 105 -8.47 1.99 23.04
N PRO A 106 -9.73 1.55 23.06
CA PRO A 106 -10.69 1.80 22.01
C PRO A 106 -10.70 3.28 21.60
N GLY A 107 -10.69 3.55 20.30
CA GLY A 107 -10.64 4.90 19.74
C GLY A 107 -9.26 5.52 19.64
N GLU A 108 -8.21 4.90 20.19
CA GLU A 108 -6.84 5.41 20.07
C GLU A 108 -6.12 4.91 18.82
N VAL A 109 -5.17 5.72 18.36
CA VAL A 109 -4.35 5.46 17.18
C VAL A 109 -2.87 5.58 17.54
N ILE A 110 -2.06 4.62 17.12
CA ILE A 110 -0.60 4.71 17.14
C ILE A 110 -0.06 4.53 15.72
N LEU A 111 0.88 5.39 15.33
CA LEU A 111 1.68 5.22 14.11
C LEU A 111 3.03 4.62 14.48
N LEU A 112 3.39 3.50 13.87
CA LEU A 112 4.71 2.89 14.00
C LEU A 112 5.72 3.63 13.12
N GLU A 113 7.01 3.47 13.44
CA GLU A 113 8.10 3.96 12.59
C GLU A 113 8.17 3.18 11.26
N ASN A 114 8.87 3.75 10.30
CA ASN A 114 9.01 3.27 8.94
C ASN A 114 9.48 1.81 8.87
N LEU A 115 8.59 0.93 8.41
CA LEU A 115 8.86 -0.50 8.27
C LEU A 115 10.11 -0.81 7.46
N ARG A 116 10.44 0.04 6.46
CA ARG A 116 11.60 -0.14 5.59
C ARG A 116 12.93 0.25 6.22
N PHE A 117 12.94 0.70 7.46
CA PHE A 117 14.20 0.78 8.22
C PHE A 117 14.78 -0.60 8.51
N TYR A 118 13.95 -1.62 8.40
CA TYR A 118 14.34 -3.03 8.47
C TYR A 118 14.38 -3.65 7.07
N LYS A 119 15.50 -4.27 6.71
CA LYS A 119 15.65 -5.02 5.46
C LYS A 119 14.71 -6.23 5.40
N GLU A 120 14.40 -6.76 6.57
CA GLU A 120 13.50 -7.86 6.82
C GLU A 120 12.09 -7.60 6.24
N GLU A 121 11.66 -6.33 6.22
CA GLU A 121 10.39 -5.94 5.59
C GLU A 121 10.36 -6.32 4.12
N THR A 122 11.37 -5.91 3.35
CA THR A 122 11.42 -6.16 1.90
C THR A 122 11.83 -7.58 1.54
N ASN A 123 12.44 -8.31 2.47
CA ASN A 123 12.86 -9.70 2.30
C ASN A 123 11.76 -10.70 2.72
N ALA A 124 10.57 -10.21 3.08
CA ALA A 124 9.46 -11.05 3.55
C ALA A 124 9.84 -11.95 4.74
N ASP A 125 10.72 -11.45 5.62
CA ASP A 125 11.25 -12.22 6.75
C ASP A 125 10.14 -12.65 7.70
N GLU A 126 10.08 -13.95 8.00
CA GLU A 126 9.01 -14.54 8.78
C GLU A 126 9.11 -14.20 10.28
N SER A 127 10.33 -14.09 10.82
CA SER A 127 10.55 -13.70 12.21
C SER A 127 10.14 -12.25 12.46
N PHE A 128 10.49 -11.35 11.53
CA PHE A 128 10.04 -9.96 11.57
C PHE A 128 8.52 -9.85 11.46
N ALA A 129 7.92 -10.56 10.49
CA ALA A 129 6.47 -10.62 10.32
C ALA A 129 5.76 -11.13 11.57
N LYS A 130 6.31 -12.15 12.25
CA LYS A 130 5.79 -12.67 13.51
C LYS A 130 5.84 -11.64 14.64
N LYS A 131 6.95 -10.88 14.77
CA LYS A 131 7.05 -9.79 15.74
C LYS A 131 5.99 -8.71 15.51
N LEU A 132 5.78 -8.30 14.25
CA LEU A 132 4.72 -7.36 13.89
C LEU A 132 3.32 -7.91 14.23
N SER A 133 3.09 -9.20 13.98
CA SER A 133 1.79 -9.82 14.22
C SER A 133 1.42 -9.90 15.71
N ASN A 134 2.39 -9.90 16.60
CA ASN A 134 2.15 -9.93 18.04
C ASN A 134 1.57 -8.61 18.60
N LEU A 135 1.56 -7.53 17.80
CA LEU A 135 1.08 -6.23 18.22
C LEU A 135 -0.45 -6.10 18.23
N ALA A 136 -1.17 -6.97 17.52
CA ALA A 136 -2.61 -6.83 17.29
C ALA A 136 -3.34 -8.18 17.18
N GLU A 137 -4.66 -8.15 17.31
CA GLU A 137 -5.54 -9.31 17.14
C GLU A 137 -6.12 -9.42 15.73
N ILE A 138 -6.18 -8.30 15.00
CA ILE A 138 -6.77 -8.22 13.66
C ILE A 138 -5.75 -7.64 12.69
N TYR A 139 -5.66 -8.20 11.49
CA TYR A 139 -4.86 -7.65 10.41
C TYR A 139 -5.75 -7.04 9.32
N VAL A 140 -5.48 -5.77 8.98
CA VAL A 140 -6.15 -5.07 7.88
C VAL A 140 -5.10 -4.58 6.89
N ASN A 141 -5.19 -5.01 5.63
CA ASN A 141 -4.35 -4.48 4.56
C ASN A 141 -5.15 -3.45 3.76
N ASP A 142 -4.70 -2.19 3.77
CA ASP A 142 -5.30 -1.08 3.03
C ASP A 142 -4.28 -0.38 2.11
N ALA A 143 -3.19 -1.06 1.81
CA ALA A 143 -2.08 -0.55 1.03
C ALA A 143 -2.07 -1.12 -0.40
N TYR A 144 -3.07 -0.78 -1.21
CA TYR A 144 -3.22 -1.28 -2.58
C TYR A 144 -1.93 -1.18 -3.40
N GLY A 145 -1.25 -0.03 -3.36
CA GLY A 145 -0.02 0.21 -4.12
C GLY A 145 1.15 -0.74 -3.80
N THR A 146 1.06 -1.54 -2.74
CA THR A 146 2.10 -2.50 -2.33
C THR A 146 1.62 -3.94 -2.25
N THR A 147 0.35 -4.23 -2.50
CA THR A 147 -0.22 -5.58 -2.39
C THR A 147 0.40 -6.61 -3.33
N HIS A 148 0.93 -6.15 -4.48
CA HIS A 148 1.63 -6.98 -5.46
C HIS A 148 3.05 -7.40 -5.02
N ARG A 149 3.53 -6.94 -3.86
CA ARG A 149 4.87 -7.22 -3.35
C ARG A 149 4.80 -8.18 -2.17
N GLU A 150 5.63 -9.21 -2.22
CA GLU A 150 5.82 -10.11 -1.10
C GLU A 150 6.74 -9.46 -0.06
N HIS A 151 6.16 -8.60 0.81
CA HIS A 151 6.86 -8.02 1.94
C HIS A 151 6.34 -8.61 3.25
N ALA A 152 7.13 -8.50 4.32
CA ALA A 152 6.77 -9.04 5.62
C ALA A 152 5.41 -8.53 6.11
N SER A 153 5.17 -7.21 6.00
CA SER A 153 3.94 -6.57 6.48
C SER A 153 2.74 -6.68 5.53
N THR A 154 2.93 -7.04 4.25
CA THR A 154 1.83 -7.12 3.27
C THR A 154 1.33 -8.53 3.02
N SER A 155 2.23 -9.53 3.03
CA SER A 155 1.87 -10.92 2.74
C SER A 155 2.22 -11.88 3.88
N THR A 156 3.49 -11.86 4.35
CA THR A 156 3.99 -12.87 5.28
C THR A 156 3.25 -12.84 6.62
N MET A 157 3.05 -11.65 7.21
CA MET A 157 2.39 -11.53 8.50
C MET A 157 0.91 -11.96 8.50
N ALA A 158 0.25 -11.89 7.33
CA ALA A 158 -1.15 -12.34 7.22
C ALA A 158 -1.35 -13.82 7.56
N LYS A 159 -0.28 -14.64 7.53
CA LYS A 159 -0.30 -16.04 7.92
C LYS A 159 -0.53 -16.24 9.43
N PHE A 160 -0.17 -15.25 10.23
CA PHE A 160 -0.23 -15.30 11.68
C PHE A 160 -1.54 -14.76 12.28
N PHE A 161 -2.48 -14.36 11.43
CA PHE A 161 -3.78 -13.83 11.87
C PHE A 161 -4.92 -14.74 11.41
N ASP A 162 -5.77 -15.10 12.34
CA ASP A 162 -7.05 -15.76 12.05
C ASP A 162 -8.07 -14.75 11.52
N LEU A 163 -8.08 -13.54 12.09
CA LEU A 163 -8.93 -12.43 11.67
C LEU A 163 -8.13 -11.49 10.77
N LYS A 164 -8.48 -11.47 9.49
CA LYS A 164 -7.86 -10.60 8.49
C LYS A 164 -8.83 -10.16 7.43
N SER A 165 -8.68 -8.91 6.97
CA SER A 165 -9.52 -8.29 5.95
C SER A 165 -8.72 -7.33 5.06
N PRO A 166 -9.14 -7.11 3.81
CA PRO A 166 -8.79 -5.88 3.13
C PRO A 166 -9.44 -4.69 3.86
N GLY A 167 -8.80 -3.52 3.80
CA GLY A 167 -9.43 -2.26 4.17
C GLY A 167 -10.37 -1.76 3.08
N ILE A 168 -11.11 -0.70 3.36
CA ILE A 168 -12.14 -0.15 2.45
C ILE A 168 -11.52 0.30 1.11
N LEU A 169 -10.33 0.94 1.15
CA LEU A 169 -9.63 1.33 -0.07
C LEU A 169 -9.29 0.12 -0.92
N LEU A 170 -8.69 -0.89 -0.33
CA LEU A 170 -8.30 -2.11 -1.04
C LEU A 170 -9.52 -2.88 -1.57
N GLU A 171 -10.62 -2.96 -0.82
CA GLU A 171 -11.88 -3.56 -1.30
C GLU A 171 -12.42 -2.84 -2.54
N ASN A 172 -12.45 -1.51 -2.52
CA ASN A 172 -12.94 -0.70 -3.64
C ASN A 172 -12.07 -0.86 -4.89
N GLU A 173 -10.75 -0.90 -4.75
CA GLU A 173 -9.81 -1.11 -5.85
C GLU A 173 -10.00 -2.51 -6.48
N ILE A 174 -10.10 -3.54 -5.63
CA ILE A 174 -10.36 -4.92 -6.09
C ILE A 174 -11.73 -5.01 -6.79
N ALA A 175 -12.77 -4.39 -6.24
CA ALA A 175 -14.10 -4.39 -6.83
C ALA A 175 -14.13 -3.69 -8.20
N SER A 176 -13.41 -2.56 -8.32
CA SER A 176 -13.26 -1.82 -9.57
C SER A 176 -12.57 -2.64 -10.65
N LEU A 177 -11.47 -3.34 -10.29
CA LEU A 177 -10.79 -4.24 -11.21
C LEU A 177 -11.66 -5.42 -11.63
N LYS A 178 -12.34 -6.07 -10.69
CA LYS A 178 -13.25 -7.18 -10.99
C LYS A 178 -14.37 -6.77 -11.93
N LYS A 179 -14.96 -5.58 -11.73
CA LYS A 179 -15.99 -5.06 -12.61
C LYS A 179 -15.51 -4.92 -14.06
N LEU A 180 -14.25 -4.50 -14.25
CA LEU A 180 -13.64 -4.39 -15.57
C LEU A 180 -13.31 -5.75 -16.19
N MET A 181 -12.84 -6.71 -15.38
CA MET A 181 -12.36 -8.00 -15.87
C MET A 181 -13.50 -9.01 -16.09
N ASP A 182 -14.51 -9.03 -15.22
CA ASP A 182 -15.52 -10.09 -15.22
C ASP A 182 -16.77 -9.71 -16.03
N ASN A 183 -17.18 -8.41 -16.05
CA ASN A 183 -18.39 -7.92 -16.72
C ASN A 183 -18.24 -6.46 -17.16
N PRO A 184 -17.48 -6.17 -18.22
CA PRO A 184 -17.43 -4.81 -18.75
C PRO A 184 -18.80 -4.40 -19.32
N SER A 185 -19.33 -3.25 -18.89
CA SER A 185 -20.62 -2.71 -19.34
C SER A 185 -20.55 -1.94 -20.67
N GLY A 186 -19.48 -2.14 -21.45
CA GLY A 186 -19.25 -1.45 -22.73
C GLY A 186 -17.81 -1.69 -23.20
N PRO A 187 -17.39 -1.07 -24.30
CA PRO A 187 -16.04 -1.27 -24.81
C PRO A 187 -14.99 -0.84 -23.77
N VAL A 188 -14.06 -1.75 -23.46
CA VAL A 188 -12.96 -1.52 -22.54
C VAL A 188 -11.75 -1.02 -23.32
N THR A 189 -11.24 0.15 -22.93
CA THR A 189 -10.00 0.70 -23.48
C THR A 189 -8.92 0.68 -22.43
N ALA A 190 -7.84 -0.06 -22.65
CA ALA A 190 -6.66 -0.02 -21.80
C ALA A 190 -5.61 0.94 -22.36
N ILE A 191 -4.99 1.70 -21.46
CA ILE A 191 -3.86 2.59 -21.80
C ILE A 191 -2.64 2.10 -21.03
N ILE A 192 -1.61 1.65 -21.75
CA ILE A 192 -0.36 1.17 -21.15
C ILE A 192 0.78 2.08 -21.58
N GLY A 193 1.53 2.58 -20.60
CA GLY A 193 2.71 3.41 -20.85
C GLY A 193 3.91 2.96 -20.04
N GLY A 194 5.09 3.29 -20.51
CA GLY A 194 6.35 3.00 -19.82
C GLY A 194 7.56 3.16 -20.72
N ALA A 195 8.75 3.02 -20.13
CA ALA A 195 10.01 3.13 -20.88
C ALA A 195 10.36 1.84 -21.64
N LYS A 196 10.12 0.67 -21.03
CA LYS A 196 10.54 -0.63 -21.57
C LYS A 196 9.34 -1.57 -21.75
N VAL A 197 9.19 -2.10 -22.96
CA VAL A 197 8.12 -3.07 -23.27
C VAL A 197 8.39 -4.44 -22.63
N SER A 198 9.67 -4.85 -22.50
CA SER A 198 10.05 -6.16 -21.95
C SER A 198 9.45 -6.49 -20.60
N SER A 199 9.32 -5.49 -19.73
CA SER A 199 8.74 -5.66 -18.39
C SER A 199 7.21 -5.77 -18.37
N LYS A 200 6.55 -5.60 -19.51
CA LYS A 200 5.08 -5.51 -19.63
C LYS A 200 4.48 -6.42 -20.70
N ILE A 201 5.30 -7.22 -21.39
CA ILE A 201 4.85 -8.11 -22.48
C ILE A 201 3.74 -9.07 -22.00
N SER A 202 3.94 -9.71 -20.84
CA SER A 202 2.93 -10.62 -20.28
C SER A 202 1.63 -9.91 -19.89
N VAL A 203 1.74 -8.69 -19.37
CA VAL A 203 0.55 -7.86 -19.04
C VAL A 203 -0.19 -7.48 -20.31
N ILE A 204 0.53 -7.06 -21.36
CA ILE A 204 -0.05 -6.71 -22.66
C ILE A 204 -0.75 -7.94 -23.26
N ALA A 205 -0.09 -9.09 -23.28
CA ALA A 205 -0.65 -10.33 -23.82
C ALA A 205 -1.95 -10.72 -23.10
N ASN A 206 -1.95 -10.69 -21.76
CA ASN A 206 -3.15 -11.00 -20.98
C ASN A 206 -4.29 -9.98 -21.17
N MET A 207 -3.96 -8.74 -21.51
CA MET A 207 -4.98 -7.71 -21.75
C MET A 207 -5.64 -7.86 -23.14
N LEU A 208 -4.94 -8.36 -24.14
CA LEU A 208 -5.50 -8.52 -25.49
C LEU A 208 -6.76 -9.39 -25.55
N ASP A 209 -6.91 -10.31 -24.58
CA ASP A 209 -8.09 -11.18 -24.48
C ASP A 209 -9.27 -10.52 -23.76
N VAL A 210 -9.06 -9.34 -23.14
CA VAL A 210 -10.04 -8.71 -22.24
C VAL A 210 -10.49 -7.33 -22.70
N VAL A 211 -9.65 -6.63 -23.50
CA VAL A 211 -9.92 -5.24 -23.89
C VAL A 211 -10.30 -5.13 -25.38
N ASP A 212 -11.23 -4.23 -25.66
CA ASP A 212 -11.62 -3.92 -27.05
C ASP A 212 -10.61 -3.01 -27.73
N ASN A 213 -9.96 -2.14 -26.97
CA ASN A 213 -8.96 -1.18 -27.46
C ASN A 213 -7.75 -1.16 -26.55
N LEU A 214 -6.55 -1.17 -27.13
CA LEU A 214 -5.29 -1.03 -26.40
C LEU A 214 -4.48 0.15 -26.96
N ILE A 215 -4.26 1.16 -26.11
CA ILE A 215 -3.42 2.32 -26.43
C ILE A 215 -2.05 2.13 -25.74
N ILE A 216 -1.00 2.14 -26.55
CA ILE A 216 0.38 2.01 -26.07
C ILE A 216 1.06 3.36 -26.14
N GLY A 217 1.48 3.89 -24.98
CA GLY A 217 2.16 5.18 -24.86
C GLY A 217 3.54 5.09 -24.24
N GLY A 218 4.20 6.24 -24.15
CA GLY A 218 5.57 6.35 -23.60
C GLY A 218 6.63 5.68 -24.49
N GLY A 219 7.84 5.48 -23.96
CA GLY A 219 8.97 4.94 -24.70
C GLY A 219 8.76 3.55 -25.29
N MET A 220 7.87 2.75 -24.68
CA MET A 220 7.55 1.42 -25.19
C MET A 220 6.82 1.46 -26.55
N ALA A 221 6.12 2.55 -26.88
CA ALA A 221 5.44 2.70 -28.16
C ALA A 221 6.41 2.62 -29.37
N TYR A 222 7.64 3.10 -29.20
CA TYR A 222 8.65 3.07 -30.25
C TYR A 222 9.01 1.66 -30.69
N THR A 223 8.97 0.68 -29.78
CA THR A 223 9.18 -0.74 -30.16
C THR A 223 8.11 -1.23 -31.13
N PHE A 224 6.85 -0.88 -30.90
CA PHE A 224 5.76 -1.26 -31.80
C PHE A 224 5.80 -0.49 -33.10
N ILE A 225 6.10 0.81 -33.08
CA ILE A 225 6.26 1.63 -34.30
C ILE A 225 7.35 1.05 -35.19
N LYS A 226 8.51 0.71 -34.60
CA LYS A 226 9.62 0.12 -35.34
C LYS A 226 9.29 -1.25 -35.91
N ASN A 227 8.63 -2.11 -35.13
CA ASN A 227 8.21 -3.44 -35.62
C ASN A 227 7.23 -3.34 -36.79
N ASN A 228 6.43 -2.28 -36.86
CA ASN A 228 5.51 -1.99 -37.94
C ASN A 228 6.17 -1.22 -39.12
N GLY A 229 7.49 -1.12 -39.12
CA GLY A 229 8.26 -0.47 -40.22
C GLY A 229 8.36 1.07 -40.09
N GLY A 230 7.92 1.67 -38.99
CA GLY A 230 8.02 3.12 -38.76
C GLY A 230 9.42 3.54 -38.35
N ALA A 231 9.77 4.79 -38.65
CA ALA A 231 11.01 5.42 -38.20
C ALA A 231 10.89 5.93 -36.79
N ILE A 232 11.88 5.66 -35.94
CA ILE A 232 11.89 6.04 -34.52
C ILE A 232 13.10 6.92 -34.15
N GLY A 233 13.98 7.28 -35.12
CA GLY A 233 15.22 8.00 -34.84
C GLY A 233 16.09 7.25 -33.83
N ASP A 234 16.66 7.98 -32.87
CA ASP A 234 17.49 7.46 -31.78
C ASP A 234 16.69 6.96 -30.56
N SER A 235 15.38 6.79 -30.71
CA SER A 235 14.53 6.35 -29.61
C SER A 235 14.81 4.90 -29.21
N LEU A 236 14.75 4.62 -27.91
CA LEU A 236 14.97 3.29 -27.37
C LEU A 236 13.92 2.30 -27.89
N SER A 237 14.36 1.16 -28.41
CA SER A 237 13.47 0.04 -28.74
C SER A 237 14.10 -1.30 -28.39
N LEU A 238 13.27 -2.32 -28.14
CA LEU A 238 13.74 -3.69 -27.82
C LEU A 238 14.49 -4.36 -28.98
N ILE A 239 14.31 -3.88 -30.21
CA ILE A 239 14.93 -4.45 -31.42
C ILE A 239 16.44 -4.14 -31.45
N HIS A 240 16.91 -3.30 -30.55
CA HIS A 240 18.33 -2.93 -30.42
C HIS A 240 19.06 -3.59 -29.25
N ILE A 241 18.45 -4.57 -28.58
CA ILE A 241 19.05 -5.29 -27.45
C ILE A 241 19.45 -6.68 -27.91
#